data_39dd56a255f12551d5ae616452d1711f
#
_entry.id   39dd56a255f12551d5ae616452d1711f
#
_cell.length_a   1.000
_cell.length_b   1.000
_cell.length_c   1.000
_cell.angle_alpha   90.00
_cell.angle_beta   90.00
_cell.angle_gamma   90.00
#
_symmetry.space_group_name_H-M   'P 1'
#
loop_
_entity.id
_entity.type
_entity.pdbx_description
1 polymer ?
#
loop_
_entity_poly.entity_id
_entity_poly.type
_entity_poly.pdbx_seq_one_letter_code
_entity_poly.pdbx_strand_id
1 'polypeptide(L)'
;MLRKTDPVPDDAMPMLREKELKKYTDVFTTDGEDLGVTLRYFHRSPEEVDPELRLYRTYLEVQSVELGGSVFIPSEFVDDYDPARNRLVVAASLRQVEDALWNRQPDFIARGWGVPEELP
;
A
#
# COMPACT_ATOMS: atom_id res chain seq x y z
N MET A 1 -14.79 -0.12 4.31
CA MET A 1 -14.87 -0.33 2.85
C MET A 1 -15.53 0.87 2.21
N LEU A 2 -14.93 1.42 1.16
CA LEU A 2 -15.46 2.61 0.49
C LEU A 2 -16.45 2.20 -0.61
N ARG A 3 -17.50 3.01 -0.77
CA ARG A 3 -18.41 2.88 -1.90
C ARG A 3 -17.85 3.64 -3.10
N LYS A 4 -18.33 3.31 -4.31
CA LYS A 4 -17.88 3.97 -5.54
C LYS A 4 -18.04 5.48 -5.53
N THR A 5 -19.04 5.97 -4.81
CA THR A 5 -19.34 7.41 -4.73
C THR A 5 -18.51 8.16 -3.69
N ASP A 6 -17.78 7.43 -2.82
CA ASP A 6 -16.97 8.07 -1.80
C ASP A 6 -15.70 8.65 -2.43
N PRO A 7 -15.25 9.85 -2.03
CA PRO A 7 -14.00 10.40 -2.51
C PRO A 7 -12.81 9.56 -2.03
N VAL A 8 -11.85 9.32 -2.92
CA VAL A 8 -10.59 8.63 -2.61
C VAL A 8 -9.43 9.39 -3.25
N PRO A 9 -8.22 9.30 -2.68
CA PRO A 9 -7.03 9.85 -3.34
C PRO A 9 -6.78 9.18 -4.69
N ASP A 10 -6.06 9.87 -5.58
CA ASP A 10 -5.63 9.30 -6.85
C ASP A 10 -4.67 8.14 -6.61
N ASP A 11 -4.81 7.09 -7.44
CA ASP A 11 -3.93 5.93 -7.36
C ASP A 11 -2.51 6.32 -7.80
N ALA A 12 -1.53 6.01 -6.96
CA ALA A 12 -0.13 6.32 -7.23
C ALA A 12 0.56 5.29 -8.14
N MET A 13 -0.12 4.21 -8.54
CA MET A 13 0.49 3.15 -9.34
C MET A 13 1.17 3.65 -10.63
N PRO A 14 0.56 4.54 -11.44
CA PRO A 14 1.24 5.06 -12.61
C PRO A 14 2.58 5.72 -12.28
N MET A 15 2.65 6.51 -11.22
CA MET A 15 3.88 7.18 -10.78
C MET A 15 4.90 6.15 -10.30
N LEU A 16 4.48 5.17 -9.52
CA LEU A 16 5.38 4.12 -9.00
C LEU A 16 5.94 3.26 -10.13
N ARG A 17 5.14 2.97 -11.15
CA ARG A 17 5.59 2.24 -12.35
C ARG A 17 6.60 3.06 -13.14
N GLU A 18 6.32 4.33 -13.37
CA GLU A 18 7.20 5.22 -14.12
C GLU A 18 8.56 5.37 -13.43
N LYS A 19 8.56 5.53 -12.12
CA LYS A 19 9.78 5.70 -11.31
C LYS A 19 10.44 4.38 -10.93
N GLU A 20 9.84 3.24 -11.29
CA GLU A 20 10.38 1.90 -11.05
C GLU A 20 10.71 1.65 -9.58
N LEU A 21 9.68 1.68 -8.74
CA LEU A 21 9.83 1.46 -7.30
C LEU A 21 10.65 0.19 -7.02
N LYS A 22 11.65 0.33 -6.15
CA LYS A 22 12.57 -0.75 -5.78
C LYS A 22 12.18 -1.40 -4.46
N LYS A 23 12.54 -2.68 -4.33
CA LYS A 23 12.45 -3.41 -3.06
C LYS A 23 13.38 -2.77 -2.03
N TYR A 24 12.96 -2.81 -0.77
CA TYR A 24 13.70 -2.23 0.37
C TYR A 24 13.88 -0.72 0.29
N THR A 25 12.95 -0.04 -0.35
CA THR A 25 12.85 1.42 -0.28
C THR A 25 12.33 1.81 1.09
N ASP A 26 12.94 2.80 1.72
CA ASP A 26 12.49 3.32 3.02
C ASP A 26 11.12 3.99 2.88
N VAL A 27 10.19 3.63 3.77
CA VAL A 27 8.83 4.14 3.79
C VAL A 27 8.60 4.99 5.03
N PHE A 28 8.11 6.20 4.83
CA PHE A 28 7.81 7.14 5.91
C PHE A 28 6.34 7.52 5.90
N THR A 29 5.81 7.76 7.08
CA THR A 29 4.45 8.30 7.25
C THR A 29 4.44 9.79 6.93
N THR A 30 3.22 10.34 6.84
CA THR A 30 3.04 11.77 6.55
C THR A 30 3.62 12.67 7.64
N ASP A 31 3.75 12.17 8.87
CA ASP A 31 4.36 12.89 10.00
C ASP A 31 5.85 12.54 10.20
N GLY A 32 6.46 11.87 9.22
CA GLY A 32 7.91 11.64 9.22
C GLY A 32 8.37 10.42 10.00
N GLU A 33 7.47 9.58 10.47
CA GLU A 33 7.82 8.35 11.18
C GLU A 33 8.28 7.26 10.20
N ASP A 34 9.29 6.50 10.57
CA ASP A 34 9.77 5.37 9.77
C ASP A 34 8.75 4.22 9.86
N LEU A 35 8.12 3.89 8.74
CA LEU A 35 7.15 2.80 8.68
C LEU A 35 7.79 1.46 8.36
N GLY A 36 8.90 1.45 7.65
CA GLY A 36 9.60 0.23 7.27
C GLY A 36 10.18 0.27 5.87
N VAL A 37 10.23 -0.87 5.20
CA VAL A 37 10.77 -0.99 3.83
C VAL A 37 9.80 -1.74 2.93
N THR A 38 9.80 -1.37 1.64
CA THR A 38 8.95 -2.01 0.63
C THR A 38 9.39 -3.44 0.36
N LEU A 39 8.42 -4.32 0.12
CA LEU A 39 8.68 -5.72 -0.26
C LEU A 39 8.11 -6.04 -1.64
N ARG A 40 6.80 -5.90 -1.82
CA ARG A 40 6.11 -6.30 -3.05
C ARG A 40 4.76 -5.63 -3.14
N TYR A 41 4.15 -5.72 -4.34
CA TYR A 41 2.73 -5.40 -4.50
C TYR A 41 1.90 -6.66 -4.32
N PHE A 42 0.64 -6.48 -3.89
CA PHE A 42 -0.40 -7.48 -4.01
C PHE A 42 -1.56 -6.89 -4.80
N HIS A 43 -1.94 -7.53 -5.88
CA HIS A 43 -3.04 -7.10 -6.71
C HIS A 43 -4.27 -7.95 -6.43
N ARG A 44 -5.42 -7.31 -6.33
CA ARG A 44 -6.70 -8.01 -6.18
C ARG A 44 -7.07 -8.62 -7.54
N SER A 45 -7.46 -9.91 -7.52
CA SER A 45 -7.91 -10.54 -8.78
C SER A 45 -9.24 -9.94 -9.23
N PRO A 46 -9.54 -9.94 -10.55
CA PRO A 46 -10.79 -9.37 -11.05
C PRO A 46 -12.05 -9.98 -10.44
N GLU A 47 -12.02 -11.26 -10.08
CA GLU A 47 -13.14 -11.97 -9.48
C GLU A 47 -13.49 -11.44 -8.09
N GLU A 48 -12.56 -10.75 -7.44
CA GLU A 48 -12.74 -10.18 -6.11
C GLU A 48 -13.29 -8.75 -6.14
N VAL A 49 -13.55 -8.19 -7.31
CA VAL A 49 -14.03 -6.83 -7.43
C VAL A 49 -15.56 -6.81 -7.37
N ASP A 50 -16.10 -6.17 -6.32
CA ASP A 50 -17.53 -5.94 -6.19
C ASP A 50 -17.86 -4.58 -6.83
N PRO A 51 -18.71 -4.54 -7.88
CA PRO A 51 -19.01 -3.29 -8.57
C PRO A 51 -19.77 -2.27 -7.71
N GLU A 52 -20.40 -2.70 -6.62
CA GLU A 52 -21.15 -1.83 -5.71
C GLU A 52 -20.25 -1.18 -4.66
N LEU A 53 -19.02 -1.66 -4.51
CA LEU A 53 -18.10 -1.18 -3.48
C LEU A 53 -16.82 -0.67 -4.11
N ARG A 54 -16.24 0.34 -3.47
CA ARG A 54 -14.91 0.80 -3.86
C ARG A 54 -13.88 0.00 -3.08
N LEU A 55 -13.32 -1.00 -3.75
CA LEU A 55 -12.27 -1.83 -3.17
C LEU A 55 -10.91 -1.36 -3.68
N TYR A 56 -9.92 -1.36 -2.80
CA TYR A 56 -8.56 -1.09 -3.21
C TYR A 56 -8.04 -2.27 -4.05
N ARG A 57 -7.52 -1.98 -5.23
CA ARG A 57 -7.06 -3.02 -6.17
C ARG A 57 -5.65 -3.49 -5.88
N THR A 58 -4.81 -2.59 -5.41
CA THR A 58 -3.39 -2.87 -5.19
C THR A 58 -2.97 -2.39 -3.82
N TYR A 59 -2.27 -3.25 -3.12
CA TYR A 59 -1.63 -2.93 -1.84
C TYR A 59 -0.13 -3.06 -1.99
N LEU A 60 0.60 -2.17 -1.33
CA LEU A 60 2.04 -2.26 -1.18
C LEU A 60 2.34 -2.91 0.17
N GLU A 61 3.02 -4.04 0.16
CA GLU A 61 3.47 -4.67 1.40
C GLU A 61 4.76 -4.01 1.87
N VAL A 62 4.73 -3.55 3.12
CA VAL A 62 5.86 -2.89 3.79
C VAL A 62 6.22 -3.72 5.01
N GLN A 63 7.48 -4.10 5.14
CA GLN A 63 7.98 -4.77 6.35
C GLN A 63 8.25 -3.71 7.41
N SER A 64 7.52 -3.78 8.53
CA SER A 64 7.59 -2.77 9.58
C SER A 64 8.04 -3.39 10.90
N VAL A 65 9.20 -2.96 11.38
CA VAL A 65 9.69 -3.34 12.71
C VAL A 65 8.81 -2.68 13.79
N GLU A 66 8.45 -1.42 13.57
CA GLU A 66 7.63 -0.65 14.53
C GLU A 66 6.28 -1.29 14.81
N LEU A 67 5.63 -1.84 13.77
CA LEU A 67 4.32 -2.46 13.91
C LEU A 67 4.37 -3.98 14.00
N GLY A 68 5.57 -4.54 14.10
CA GLY A 68 5.77 -5.96 14.40
C GLY A 68 5.50 -6.92 13.25
N GLY A 69 5.54 -6.45 12.01
CA GLY A 69 5.31 -7.32 10.85
C GLY A 69 4.97 -6.55 9.59
N SER A 70 4.27 -7.19 8.67
CA SER A 70 3.90 -6.58 7.41
C SER A 70 2.75 -5.60 7.57
N VAL A 71 2.84 -4.50 6.82
CA VAL A 71 1.81 -3.48 6.67
C VAL A 71 1.41 -3.45 5.21
N PHE A 72 0.13 -3.31 4.93
CA PHE A 72 -0.43 -3.36 3.58
C PHE A 72 -1.08 -2.01 3.26
N ILE A 73 -0.38 -1.18 2.51
CA ILE A 73 -0.81 0.19 2.20
C ILE A 73 -1.49 0.20 0.82
N PRO A 74 -2.76 0.60 0.74
CA PRO A 74 -3.38 0.77 -0.58
C PRO A 74 -2.58 1.78 -1.41
N SER A 75 -2.41 1.49 -2.70
CA SER A 75 -1.60 2.37 -3.57
C SER A 75 -2.16 3.79 -3.67
N GLU A 76 -3.46 3.98 -3.41
CA GLU A 76 -4.09 5.30 -3.35
C GLU A 76 -3.54 6.18 -2.22
N PHE A 77 -2.91 5.58 -1.21
CA PHE A 77 -2.36 6.29 -0.06
C PHE A 77 -0.85 6.45 -0.12
N VAL A 78 -0.24 6.20 -1.27
CA VAL A 78 1.15 6.58 -1.52
C VAL A 78 1.16 8.02 -2.00
N ASP A 79 1.90 8.89 -1.30
CA ASP A 79 1.95 10.32 -1.60
C ASP A 79 3.06 10.64 -2.58
N ASP A 80 4.27 10.16 -2.33
CA ASP A 80 5.42 10.46 -3.17
C ASP A 80 6.49 9.36 -3.09
N TYR A 81 7.31 9.26 -4.13
CA TYR A 81 8.46 8.39 -4.17
C TYR A 81 9.64 9.12 -4.80
N ASP A 82 10.74 9.22 -4.07
CA ASP A 82 11.98 9.82 -4.52
C ASP A 82 13.05 8.72 -4.68
N PRO A 83 13.29 8.24 -5.92
CA PRO A 83 14.28 7.18 -6.15
C PRO A 83 15.71 7.60 -5.79
N ALA A 84 16.05 8.86 -5.96
CA ALA A 84 17.40 9.36 -5.67
C ALA A 84 17.72 9.28 -4.18
N ARG A 85 16.72 9.43 -3.32
CA ARG A 85 16.85 9.35 -1.87
C ARG A 85 16.42 7.99 -1.31
N ASN A 86 15.97 7.08 -2.16
CA ASN A 86 15.42 5.78 -1.75
C ASN A 86 14.31 5.95 -0.70
N ARG A 87 13.38 6.88 -0.96
CA ARG A 87 12.39 7.29 0.03
C ARG A 87 10.99 7.35 -0.56
N LEU A 88 10.06 6.66 0.09
CA LEU A 88 8.65 6.69 -0.23
C LEU A 88 7.87 7.26 0.95
N VAL A 89 6.89 8.13 0.67
CA VAL A 89 6.05 8.74 1.70
C VAL A 89 4.61 8.30 1.47
N VAL A 90 3.95 7.83 2.53
CA VAL A 90 2.54 7.48 2.49
C VAL A 90 1.70 8.62 3.07
N ALA A 91 0.48 8.78 2.56
CA ALA A 91 -0.45 9.82 2.99
C ALA A 91 -1.23 9.37 4.23
N ALA A 92 -0.53 8.89 5.25
CA ALA A 92 -1.12 8.41 6.49
C ALA A 92 -0.10 8.47 7.61
N SER A 93 -0.57 8.70 8.84
CA SER A 93 0.25 8.58 10.05
C SER A 93 0.29 7.13 10.52
N LEU A 94 1.19 6.80 11.44
CA LEU A 94 1.21 5.47 12.09
C LEU A 94 -0.14 5.13 12.68
N ARG A 95 -0.75 6.08 13.36
CA ARG A 95 -2.06 5.89 13.98
C ARG A 95 -3.13 5.58 12.95
N GLN A 96 -3.12 6.30 11.81
CA GLN A 96 -4.08 6.05 10.74
C GLN A 96 -3.89 4.66 10.13
N VAL A 97 -2.65 4.19 9.99
CA VAL A 97 -2.34 2.84 9.52
C VAL A 97 -2.96 1.80 10.46
N GLU A 98 -2.80 1.99 11.76
CA GLU A 98 -3.38 1.09 12.77
C GLU A 98 -4.91 1.17 12.78
N ASP A 99 -5.47 2.37 12.76
CA ASP A 99 -6.93 2.57 12.77
C ASP A 99 -7.59 1.99 11.51
N ALA A 100 -6.91 2.05 10.36
CA ALA A 100 -7.40 1.46 9.12
C ALA A 100 -7.18 -0.05 9.03
N LEU A 101 -6.53 -0.65 10.04
CA LEU A 101 -6.18 -2.06 10.10
C LEU A 101 -5.25 -2.50 8.95
N TRP A 102 -4.43 -1.59 8.45
CA TRP A 102 -3.45 -1.91 7.39
C TRP A 102 -2.25 -2.69 7.93
N ASN A 103 -2.14 -2.83 9.26
CA ASN A 103 -1.19 -3.73 9.92
C ASN A 103 -1.68 -5.19 9.95
N ARG A 104 -2.77 -5.48 9.26
CA ARG A 104 -3.32 -6.83 9.09
C ARG A 104 -3.40 -7.20 7.62
N GLN A 105 -3.24 -8.48 7.34
CA GLN A 105 -3.34 -8.97 5.98
C GLN A 105 -4.78 -8.82 5.46
N PRO A 106 -4.99 -8.17 4.29
CA PRO A 106 -6.33 -8.10 3.70
C PRO A 106 -6.91 -9.48 3.40
N ASP A 107 -8.24 -9.60 3.47
CA ASP A 107 -8.94 -10.87 3.27
C ASP A 107 -8.57 -11.57 1.97
N PHE A 108 -8.52 -10.85 0.85
CA PHE A 108 -8.24 -11.48 -0.44
C PHE A 108 -6.83 -12.08 -0.47
N ILE A 109 -5.88 -11.48 0.23
CA ILE A 109 -4.52 -12.03 0.36
C ILE A 109 -4.54 -13.24 1.26
N ALA A 110 -5.23 -13.16 2.40
CA ALA A 110 -5.33 -14.26 3.36
C ALA A 110 -5.98 -15.50 2.75
N ARG A 111 -6.90 -15.32 1.81
CA ARG A 111 -7.57 -16.42 1.09
C ARG A 111 -6.75 -16.97 -0.09
N GLY A 112 -5.58 -16.39 -0.37
CA GLY A 112 -4.74 -16.81 -1.48
C GLY A 112 -5.20 -16.27 -2.83
N TRP A 113 -6.05 -15.25 -2.85
CA TRP A 113 -6.56 -14.64 -4.09
C TRP A 113 -5.78 -13.40 -4.51
N GLY A 114 -4.82 -12.99 -3.70
CA GLY A 114 -3.93 -11.89 -4.06
C GLY A 114 -2.87 -12.35 -5.05
N VAL A 115 -2.59 -11.52 -6.04
CA VAL A 115 -1.53 -11.79 -7.02
C VAL A 115 -0.29 -11.00 -6.60
N PRO A 116 0.75 -11.66 -6.09
CA PRO A 116 1.97 -10.96 -5.68
C PRO A 116 2.79 -10.53 -6.89
N GLU A 117 3.39 -9.36 -6.78
CA GLU A 117 4.35 -8.85 -7.76
C GLU A 117 5.56 -8.37 -6.99
N GLU A 118 6.69 -9.10 -7.11
CA GLU A 118 7.92 -8.73 -6.42
C GLU A 118 8.52 -7.46 -7.03
N LEU A 119 9.00 -6.58 -6.15
CA LEU A 119 9.73 -5.39 -6.60
C LEU A 119 11.15 -5.77 -7.00
N PRO A 120 11.73 -5.05 -7.99
CA PRO A 120 13.12 -5.27 -8.40
C PRO A 120 14.15 -4.93 -7.34
#